data_99e343d987ef7ace6a6fca38c68ec456
#
_entry.id   99e343d987ef7ace6a6fca38c68ec456
#
_cell.length_a   1.000
_cell.length_b   1.000
_cell.length_c   1.000
_cell.angle_alpha   90.00
_cell.angle_beta   90.00
_cell.angle_gamma   90.00
#
_symmetry.space_group_name_H-M   'P 1'
#
loop_
_entity.id
_entity.type
_entity.pdbx_description
1 polymer ?
#
loop_
_entity_poly.entity_id
_entity_poly.type
_entity_poly.pdbx_seq_one_letter_code
_entity_poly.pdbx_strand_id
1 'polypeptide(L)'
;MLLKRLELTNFKIHNYLKLEFSEGLNYIVGDNGIGKTSILDSIYYLGLTRNPYNITDNKFIQFNKEFFLIKGFFYSDNNSPENIEILYHNINGKKVCRNEKFYKRFSTHLGLIPMVFICPSDIYELVYNQENRRKLIDQILSQQSSNYLNALQNYQKLLQQRNHLLKQQSLFGKDFSNMLNAINTNIIPLNEEIYKYRTNLIADINKTINNIFYSISNIDVSVSIKYESNIELKNIENLFNDTLENDLRLTHTTIGIHRDKLYFLFNND
;
A
#
# COMPACT_ATOMS: atom_id res chain seq x y z
N MET A 1 7.57 -17.53 0.29
CA MET A 1 7.77 -17.74 -1.18
C MET A 1 9.14 -17.25 -1.61
N LEU A 2 9.88 -18.04 -2.42
CA LEU A 2 11.24 -17.72 -2.91
C LEU A 2 11.20 -17.53 -4.42
N LEU A 3 11.65 -16.37 -4.93
CA LEU A 3 11.81 -16.12 -6.36
C LEU A 3 13.05 -16.87 -6.87
N LYS A 4 12.86 -17.75 -7.84
CA LYS A 4 13.95 -18.52 -8.48
C LYS A 4 14.32 -17.95 -9.85
N ARG A 5 13.35 -17.46 -10.61
CA ARG A 5 13.59 -16.93 -11.96
C ARG A 5 12.64 -15.79 -12.27
N LEU A 6 13.17 -14.78 -12.92
CA LEU A 6 12.45 -13.62 -13.46
C LEU A 6 12.68 -13.57 -14.97
N GLU A 7 11.60 -13.34 -15.70
CA GLU A 7 11.64 -13.07 -17.14
C GLU A 7 10.89 -11.78 -17.44
N LEU A 8 11.53 -10.88 -18.17
CA LEU A 8 10.99 -9.61 -18.61
C LEU A 8 10.93 -9.57 -20.13
N THR A 9 9.83 -9.06 -20.68
CA THR A 9 9.70 -8.77 -22.12
C THR A 9 9.14 -7.37 -22.29
N ASN A 10 9.82 -6.53 -23.06
CA ASN A 10 9.47 -5.15 -23.38
C ASN A 10 9.20 -4.29 -22.12
N PHE A 11 9.92 -4.55 -21.04
CA PHE A 11 9.74 -3.85 -19.76
C PHE A 11 10.83 -2.78 -19.58
N LYS A 12 10.43 -1.51 -19.58
CA LYS A 12 11.33 -0.35 -19.50
C LYS A 12 12.43 -0.44 -20.58
N ILE A 13 13.71 -0.58 -20.18
CA ILE A 13 14.83 -0.69 -21.12
C ILE A 13 15.06 -2.12 -21.64
N HIS A 14 14.46 -3.12 -20.98
CA HIS A 14 14.70 -4.52 -21.31
C HIS A 14 13.76 -5.00 -22.42
N ASN A 15 14.32 -5.30 -23.59
CA ASN A 15 13.58 -5.99 -24.65
C ASN A 15 13.26 -7.43 -24.25
N TYR A 16 14.28 -8.14 -23.77
CA TYR A 16 14.15 -9.43 -23.13
C TYR A 16 15.26 -9.59 -22.07
N LEU A 17 14.89 -10.07 -20.89
CA LEU A 17 15.82 -10.39 -19.81
C LEU A 17 15.36 -11.64 -19.09
N LYS A 18 16.30 -12.55 -18.81
CA LYS A 18 16.07 -13.73 -17.97
C LYS A 18 17.14 -13.76 -16.88
N LEU A 19 16.70 -13.82 -15.63
CA LEU A 19 17.57 -13.90 -14.46
C LEU A 19 17.16 -15.05 -13.57
N GLU A 20 18.16 -15.71 -12.98
CA GLU A 20 17.98 -16.71 -11.93
C GLU A 20 18.49 -16.15 -10.61
N PHE A 21 17.80 -16.48 -9.52
CA PHE A 21 18.10 -16.01 -8.18
C PHE A 21 18.50 -17.16 -7.28
N SER A 22 19.53 -16.93 -6.49
CA SER A 22 19.92 -17.82 -5.39
C SER A 22 19.06 -17.59 -4.16
N GLU A 23 19.10 -18.53 -3.23
CA GLU A 23 18.54 -18.32 -1.89
C GLU A 23 19.39 -17.30 -1.13
N GLY A 24 18.72 -16.49 -0.31
CA GLY A 24 19.37 -15.43 0.47
C GLY A 24 19.67 -14.18 -0.34
N LEU A 25 20.91 -13.69 -0.25
CA LEU A 25 21.28 -12.37 -0.76
C LEU A 25 21.67 -12.44 -2.26
N ASN A 26 21.06 -11.58 -3.07
CA ASN A 26 21.38 -11.41 -4.49
C ASN A 26 21.81 -9.98 -4.76
N TYR A 27 22.97 -9.78 -5.38
CA TYR A 27 23.49 -8.48 -5.77
C TYR A 27 23.26 -8.21 -7.25
N ILE A 28 22.62 -7.09 -7.58
CA ILE A 28 22.43 -6.62 -8.95
C ILE A 28 23.42 -5.48 -9.20
N VAL A 29 24.49 -5.77 -9.93
CA VAL A 29 25.58 -4.85 -10.20
C VAL A 29 25.70 -4.51 -11.68
N GLY A 30 26.31 -3.37 -11.99
CA GLY A 30 26.53 -2.90 -13.37
C GLY A 30 26.52 -1.37 -13.47
N ASP A 31 26.73 -0.84 -14.67
CA ASP A 31 26.80 0.59 -14.93
C ASP A 31 25.46 1.31 -14.72
N ASN A 32 25.52 2.63 -14.58
CA ASN A 32 24.29 3.43 -14.48
C ASN A 32 23.52 3.39 -15.79
N GLY A 33 22.18 3.31 -15.69
CA GLY A 33 21.31 3.30 -16.86
C GLY A 33 21.03 1.92 -17.48
N ILE A 34 21.73 0.83 -17.09
CA ILE A 34 21.52 -0.49 -17.68
C ILE A 34 20.24 -1.23 -17.20
N GLY A 35 19.44 -0.61 -16.29
CA GLY A 35 18.16 -1.17 -15.88
C GLY A 35 18.16 -1.96 -14.58
N LYS A 36 19.15 -1.80 -13.70
CA LYS A 36 19.16 -2.44 -12.36
C LYS A 36 17.87 -2.19 -11.58
N THR A 37 17.45 -0.93 -11.49
CA THR A 37 16.20 -0.55 -10.83
C THR A 37 14.97 -1.15 -11.51
N SER A 38 14.99 -1.31 -12.83
CA SER A 38 13.88 -1.93 -13.57
C SER A 38 13.65 -3.38 -13.16
N ILE A 39 14.72 -4.10 -12.78
CA ILE A 39 14.62 -5.46 -12.26
C ILE A 39 13.90 -5.45 -10.90
N LEU A 40 14.29 -4.56 -9.98
CA LEU A 40 13.63 -4.42 -8.68
C LEU A 40 12.17 -3.98 -8.82
N ASP A 41 11.89 -3.04 -9.72
CA ASP A 41 10.53 -2.60 -10.02
C ASP A 41 9.64 -3.74 -10.53
N SER A 42 10.21 -4.63 -11.35
CA SER A 42 9.46 -5.79 -11.86
C SER A 42 9.15 -6.81 -10.76
N ILE A 43 10.07 -7.03 -9.80
CA ILE A 43 9.85 -7.89 -8.64
C ILE A 43 8.76 -7.27 -7.75
N TYR A 44 8.82 -5.95 -7.49
CA TYR A 44 7.76 -5.24 -6.77
C TYR A 44 6.41 -5.40 -7.47
N TYR A 45 6.40 -5.29 -8.78
CA TYR A 45 5.19 -5.44 -9.58
C TYR A 45 4.60 -6.84 -9.46
N LEU A 46 5.44 -7.89 -9.44
CA LEU A 46 5.01 -9.26 -9.22
C LEU A 46 4.35 -9.47 -7.86
N GLY A 47 4.82 -8.82 -6.81
CA GLY A 47 4.25 -9.00 -5.47
C GLY A 47 3.00 -8.18 -5.19
N LEU A 48 2.93 -6.96 -5.72
CA LEU A 48 1.87 -6.03 -5.38
C LEU A 48 0.92 -5.70 -6.54
N THR A 49 1.14 -6.27 -7.73
CA THR A 49 0.38 -6.03 -8.97
C THR A 49 0.28 -4.56 -9.39
N ARG A 50 1.16 -3.72 -8.86
CA ARG A 50 1.26 -2.28 -9.15
C ARG A 50 2.71 -1.84 -9.17
N ASN A 51 2.99 -0.73 -9.83
CA ASN A 51 4.33 -0.15 -9.81
C ASN A 51 4.61 0.62 -8.50
N PRO A 52 5.90 0.79 -8.11
CA PRO A 52 6.27 1.47 -6.88
C PRO A 52 6.05 3.00 -6.90
N TYR A 53 5.90 3.62 -8.09
CA TYR A 53 5.90 5.07 -8.25
C TYR A 53 4.52 5.69 -8.37
N ASN A 54 3.44 4.88 -8.31
CA ASN A 54 2.06 5.33 -8.46
C ASN A 54 1.79 6.11 -9.79
N ILE A 55 2.48 5.74 -10.84
CA ILE A 55 2.30 6.26 -12.21
C ILE A 55 1.53 5.25 -13.07
N THR A 56 1.08 5.67 -14.24
CA THR A 56 0.36 4.79 -15.16
C THR A 56 1.25 3.67 -15.71
N ASP A 57 0.73 2.46 -15.80
CA ASP A 57 1.47 1.26 -16.19
C ASP A 57 2.05 1.35 -17.61
N ASN A 58 1.46 2.15 -18.51
CA ASN A 58 1.99 2.37 -19.86
C ASN A 58 3.41 2.96 -19.87
N LYS A 59 3.82 3.66 -18.80
CA LYS A 59 5.19 4.19 -18.65
C LYS A 59 6.26 3.11 -18.48
N PHE A 60 5.84 1.87 -18.24
CA PHE A 60 6.76 0.73 -18.12
C PHE A 60 6.88 -0.09 -19.42
N ILE A 61 6.08 0.23 -20.44
CA ILE A 61 6.27 -0.35 -21.78
C ILE A 61 7.56 0.21 -22.36
N GLN A 62 8.38 -0.66 -22.96
CA GLN A 62 9.56 -0.25 -23.70
C GLN A 62 9.16 0.65 -24.88
N PHE A 63 10.02 1.63 -25.20
CA PHE A 63 9.78 2.54 -26.32
C PHE A 63 9.50 1.77 -27.63
N ASN A 64 8.51 2.23 -28.40
CA ASN A 64 8.02 1.60 -29.63
C ASN A 64 7.43 0.19 -29.47
N LYS A 65 7.00 -0.19 -28.26
CA LYS A 65 6.27 -1.43 -28.00
C LYS A 65 4.84 -1.12 -27.51
N GLU A 66 3.97 -2.11 -27.58
CA GLU A 66 2.55 -1.99 -27.20
C GLU A 66 2.22 -2.65 -25.88
N PHE A 67 3.11 -3.50 -25.36
CA PHE A 67 2.92 -4.25 -24.15
C PHE A 67 4.24 -4.51 -23.42
N PHE A 68 4.12 -4.87 -22.15
CA PHE A 68 5.17 -5.57 -21.42
C PHE A 68 4.65 -6.84 -20.78
N LEU A 69 5.55 -7.77 -20.51
CA LEU A 69 5.27 -9.00 -19.79
C LEU A 69 6.35 -9.22 -18.72
N ILE A 70 5.91 -9.50 -17.50
CA ILE A 70 6.74 -9.89 -16.37
C ILE A 70 6.32 -11.30 -15.96
N LYS A 71 7.26 -12.22 -15.86
CA LYS A 71 7.03 -13.57 -15.33
C LYS A 71 7.96 -13.84 -14.16
N GLY A 72 7.37 -14.24 -13.04
CA GLY A 72 8.07 -14.68 -11.84
C GLY A 72 7.81 -16.16 -11.59
N PHE A 73 8.89 -16.91 -11.42
CA PHE A 73 8.85 -18.31 -11.05
C PHE A 73 9.29 -18.45 -9.61
N PHE A 74 8.38 -18.87 -8.75
CA PHE A 74 8.59 -18.94 -7.31
C PHE A 74 8.48 -20.39 -6.84
N TYR A 75 9.04 -20.63 -5.64
CA TYR A 75 8.69 -21.80 -4.85
C TYR A 75 8.00 -21.35 -3.56
N SER A 76 6.91 -22.02 -3.23
CA SER A 76 6.25 -21.82 -1.93
C SER A 76 7.08 -22.46 -0.82
N ASP A 77 6.71 -22.18 0.44
CA ASP A 77 7.40 -22.76 1.60
C ASP A 77 7.29 -24.29 1.66
N ASN A 78 6.31 -24.86 0.94
CA ASN A 78 6.15 -26.32 0.74
C ASN A 78 6.86 -26.82 -0.53
N ASN A 79 7.78 -26.07 -1.10
CA ASN A 79 8.49 -26.40 -2.34
C ASN A 79 7.59 -26.67 -3.56
N SER A 80 6.35 -26.20 -3.58
CA SER A 80 5.51 -26.24 -4.77
C SER A 80 5.83 -25.08 -5.71
N PRO A 81 5.90 -25.32 -7.03
CA PRO A 81 6.16 -24.26 -8.00
C PRO A 81 4.94 -23.33 -8.13
N GLU A 82 5.20 -22.04 -8.19
CA GLU A 82 4.22 -21.00 -8.37
C GLU A 82 4.67 -20.04 -9.46
N ASN A 83 3.86 -19.90 -10.50
CA ASN A 83 4.14 -19.04 -11.64
C ASN A 83 3.21 -17.84 -11.60
N ILE A 84 3.76 -16.64 -11.59
CA ILE A 84 3.03 -15.38 -11.63
C ILE A 84 3.40 -14.65 -12.91
N GLU A 85 2.39 -14.27 -13.67
CA GLU A 85 2.57 -13.51 -14.90
C GLU A 85 1.75 -12.22 -14.85
N ILE A 86 2.37 -11.12 -15.23
CA ILE A 86 1.72 -9.82 -15.37
C ILE A 86 1.95 -9.32 -16.78
N LEU A 87 0.87 -9.26 -17.53
CA LEU A 87 0.82 -8.68 -18.86
C LEU A 87 0.11 -7.32 -18.77
N TYR A 88 0.73 -6.29 -19.29
CA TYR A 88 0.08 -5.02 -19.55
C TYR A 88 0.15 -4.69 -21.04
N HIS A 89 -0.98 -4.33 -21.61
CA HIS A 89 -1.09 -3.89 -23.00
C HIS A 89 -1.77 -2.51 -23.04
N ASN A 90 -1.26 -1.59 -23.83
CA ASN A 90 -1.75 -0.21 -23.91
C ASN A 90 -3.26 -0.09 -24.23
N ILE A 91 -3.83 -1.01 -25.01
CA ILE A 91 -5.26 -1.06 -25.37
C ILE A 91 -6.05 -1.94 -24.40
N ASN A 92 -5.55 -3.15 -24.08
CA ASN A 92 -6.30 -4.16 -23.36
C ASN A 92 -6.14 -4.07 -21.83
N GLY A 93 -5.27 -3.17 -21.35
CA GLY A 93 -4.99 -3.00 -19.94
C GLY A 93 -4.20 -4.15 -19.32
N LYS A 94 -4.29 -4.28 -18.01
CA LYS A 94 -3.53 -5.22 -17.19
C LYS A 94 -4.25 -6.54 -16.99
N LYS A 95 -3.51 -7.63 -17.13
CA LYS A 95 -3.92 -8.99 -16.77
C LYS A 95 -2.90 -9.59 -15.84
N VAL A 96 -3.35 -10.23 -14.77
CA VAL A 96 -2.51 -10.97 -13.82
C VAL A 96 -2.96 -12.42 -13.82
N CYS A 97 -2.00 -13.34 -13.92
CA CYS A 97 -2.22 -14.76 -13.98
C CYS A 97 -1.37 -15.47 -12.91
N ARG A 98 -1.93 -16.45 -12.23
CA ARG A 98 -1.23 -17.37 -11.34
C ARG A 98 -1.49 -18.80 -11.77
N ASN A 99 -0.43 -19.55 -12.08
CA ASN A 99 -0.53 -20.93 -12.53
C ASN A 99 -1.59 -21.07 -13.64
N GLU A 100 -1.46 -20.26 -14.70
CA GLU A 100 -2.34 -20.23 -15.88
C GLU A 100 -3.79 -19.77 -15.61
N LYS A 101 -4.13 -19.34 -14.37
CA LYS A 101 -5.44 -18.84 -14.02
C LYS A 101 -5.41 -17.32 -13.85
N PHE A 102 -6.25 -16.61 -14.60
CA PHE A 102 -6.38 -15.16 -14.50
C PHE A 102 -7.14 -14.73 -13.25
N TYR A 103 -6.63 -13.70 -12.59
CA TYR A 103 -7.33 -13.08 -11.48
C TYR A 103 -8.54 -12.25 -11.96
N LYS A 104 -9.67 -12.44 -11.29
CA LYS A 104 -10.84 -11.54 -11.45
C LYS A 104 -10.67 -10.23 -10.69
N ARG A 105 -9.94 -10.26 -9.57
CA ARG A 105 -9.62 -9.09 -8.73
C ARG A 105 -8.16 -9.17 -8.30
N PHE A 106 -7.39 -8.14 -8.55
CA PHE A 106 -5.96 -8.11 -8.20
C PHE A 106 -5.73 -8.06 -6.68
N SER A 107 -6.71 -7.57 -5.91
CA SER A 107 -6.65 -7.57 -4.45
C SER A 107 -6.47 -8.97 -3.84
N THR A 108 -6.90 -10.03 -4.53
CA THR A 108 -6.71 -11.41 -4.07
C THR A 108 -5.28 -11.91 -4.19
N HIS A 109 -4.43 -11.17 -4.88
CA HIS A 109 -3.00 -11.46 -5.02
C HIS A 109 -2.17 -10.90 -3.86
N LEU A 110 -2.63 -9.80 -3.23
CA LEU A 110 -1.89 -9.19 -2.14
C LEU A 110 -1.67 -10.18 -0.97
N GLY A 111 -0.45 -10.20 -0.46
CA GLY A 111 -0.04 -11.12 0.61
C GLY A 111 0.41 -12.51 0.14
N LEU A 112 0.20 -12.86 -1.14
CA LEU A 112 0.74 -14.10 -1.69
C LEU A 112 2.28 -14.10 -1.72
N ILE A 113 2.85 -12.97 -2.12
CA ILE A 113 4.30 -12.71 -2.13
C ILE A 113 4.55 -11.53 -1.20
N PRO A 114 4.66 -11.76 0.13
CA PRO A 114 4.93 -10.68 1.05
C PRO A 114 6.31 -10.09 0.77
N MET A 115 6.37 -8.77 0.67
CA MET A 115 7.60 -8.07 0.34
C MET A 115 7.69 -6.69 0.99
N VAL A 116 8.92 -6.26 1.20
CA VAL A 116 9.26 -4.87 1.54
C VAL A 116 10.14 -4.32 0.43
N PHE A 117 9.80 -3.15 -0.06
CA PHE A 117 10.59 -2.41 -1.04
C PHE A 117 11.06 -1.12 -0.40
N ILE A 118 12.36 -0.87 -0.46
CA ILE A 118 12.97 0.32 0.14
C ILE A 118 13.85 0.98 -0.92
N CYS A 119 13.67 2.27 -1.12
CA CYS A 119 14.55 3.10 -1.94
C CYS A 119 15.01 4.34 -1.16
N PRO A 120 16.11 5.00 -1.56
CA PRO A 120 16.64 6.15 -0.85
C PRO A 120 15.66 7.31 -0.67
N SER A 121 14.73 7.50 -1.62
CA SER A 121 13.67 8.52 -1.54
C SER A 121 12.64 8.24 -0.43
N ASP A 122 12.44 6.98 -0.04
CA ASP A 122 11.44 6.61 0.96
C ASP A 122 11.79 7.19 2.33
N ILE A 123 13.08 7.33 2.65
CA ILE A 123 13.53 7.93 3.90
C ILE A 123 13.01 9.36 4.01
N TYR A 124 13.22 10.15 2.96
CA TYR A 124 12.73 11.54 2.92
C TYR A 124 11.20 11.59 3.03
N GLU A 125 10.51 10.76 2.24
CA GLU A 125 9.06 10.69 2.22
C GLU A 125 8.46 10.29 3.58
N LEU A 126 9.08 9.34 4.28
CA LEU A 126 8.64 8.92 5.61
C LEU A 126 8.94 9.96 6.70
N VAL A 127 10.03 10.71 6.58
CA VAL A 127 10.39 11.75 7.56
C VAL A 127 9.44 12.94 7.48
N TYR A 128 9.06 13.38 6.28
CA TYR A 128 8.35 14.65 6.09
C TYR A 128 6.86 14.49 5.78
N ASN A 129 6.37 13.29 5.46
CA ASN A 129 4.99 13.11 4.98
C ASN A 129 4.20 12.09 5.80
N GLN A 130 3.22 12.58 6.57
CA GLN A 130 2.31 11.75 7.36
C GLN A 130 1.46 10.79 6.50
N GLU A 131 1.09 11.19 5.29
CA GLU A 131 0.34 10.32 4.38
C GLU A 131 1.16 9.10 3.97
N ASN A 132 2.46 9.27 3.70
CA ASN A 132 3.34 8.17 3.32
C ASN A 132 3.62 7.23 4.50
N ARG A 133 3.69 7.75 5.73
CA ARG A 133 3.74 6.89 6.94
C ARG A 133 2.50 6.00 7.05
N ARG A 134 1.29 6.55 6.85
CA ARG A 134 0.05 5.76 6.83
C ARG A 134 0.05 4.74 5.69
N LYS A 135 0.45 5.14 4.48
CA LYS A 135 0.52 4.22 3.32
C LYS A 135 1.45 3.03 3.58
N LEU A 136 2.58 3.24 4.27
CA LEU A 136 3.49 2.14 4.64
C LEU A 136 2.79 1.15 5.57
N ILE A 137 2.16 1.63 6.65
CA ILE A 137 1.39 0.79 7.58
C ILE A 137 0.26 0.05 6.85
N ASP A 138 -0.48 0.76 6.01
CA ASP A 138 -1.58 0.18 5.23
C ASP A 138 -1.08 -0.88 4.25
N GLN A 139 0.11 -0.69 3.66
CA GLN A 139 0.72 -1.67 2.77
C GLN A 139 1.13 -2.95 3.53
N ILE A 140 1.72 -2.81 4.72
CA ILE A 140 2.09 -3.94 5.57
C ILE A 140 0.84 -4.73 5.96
N LEU A 141 -0.17 -4.05 6.54
CA LEU A 141 -1.40 -4.69 6.99
C LEU A 141 -2.21 -5.31 5.84
N SER A 142 -2.22 -4.68 4.67
CA SER A 142 -2.91 -5.22 3.49
C SER A 142 -2.28 -6.49 2.95
N GLN A 143 -0.98 -6.70 3.16
CA GLN A 143 -0.30 -7.95 2.82
C GLN A 143 -0.53 -9.04 3.86
N GLN A 144 -0.77 -8.67 5.13
CA GLN A 144 -1.00 -9.60 6.23
C GLN A 144 -2.46 -10.06 6.34
N SER A 145 -3.42 -9.18 5.98
CA SER A 145 -4.84 -9.42 6.22
C SER A 145 -5.71 -8.96 5.04
N SER A 146 -6.38 -9.91 4.41
CA SER A 146 -7.40 -9.61 3.39
C SER A 146 -8.61 -8.86 3.98
N ASN A 147 -8.94 -9.08 5.25
CA ASN A 147 -10.00 -8.33 5.95
C ASN A 147 -9.62 -6.87 6.08
N TYR A 148 -8.39 -6.59 6.53
CA TYR A 148 -7.89 -5.21 6.57
C TYR A 148 -7.93 -4.53 5.20
N LEU A 149 -7.45 -5.22 4.15
CA LEU A 149 -7.49 -4.69 2.79
C LEU A 149 -8.90 -4.34 2.35
N ASN A 150 -9.86 -5.23 2.61
CA ASN A 150 -11.27 -5.00 2.28
C ASN A 150 -11.86 -3.82 3.08
N ALA A 151 -11.58 -3.75 4.37
CA ALA A 151 -12.01 -2.63 5.23
C ALA A 151 -11.44 -1.30 4.71
N LEU A 152 -10.14 -1.26 4.40
CA LEU A 152 -9.48 -0.06 3.87
C LEU A 152 -10.06 0.39 2.52
N GLN A 153 -10.31 -0.54 1.59
CA GLN A 153 -10.90 -0.22 0.28
C GLN A 153 -12.33 0.31 0.42
N ASN A 154 -13.14 -0.31 1.28
CA ASN A 154 -14.51 0.15 1.55
C ASN A 154 -14.50 1.53 2.22
N TYR A 155 -13.63 1.73 3.19
CA TYR A 155 -13.44 3.02 3.84
C TYR A 155 -13.08 4.12 2.84
N GLN A 156 -12.10 3.89 1.98
CA GLN A 156 -11.69 4.85 0.96
C GLN A 156 -12.82 5.20 -0.01
N LYS A 157 -13.61 4.21 -0.42
CA LYS A 157 -14.78 4.41 -1.28
C LYS A 157 -15.84 5.28 -0.59
N LEU A 158 -16.19 4.96 0.67
CA LEU A 158 -17.18 5.73 1.44
C LEU A 158 -16.68 7.15 1.74
N LEU A 159 -15.38 7.32 2.04
CA LEU A 159 -14.78 8.63 2.23
C LEU A 159 -14.88 9.50 0.98
N GLN A 160 -14.62 8.93 -0.20
CA GLN A 160 -14.80 9.63 -1.47
C GLN A 160 -16.26 10.03 -1.70
N GLN A 161 -17.21 9.13 -1.42
CA GLN A 161 -18.65 9.42 -1.54
C GLN A 161 -19.07 10.52 -0.57
N ARG A 162 -18.62 10.46 0.69
CA ARG A 162 -18.88 11.49 1.69
C ARG A 162 -18.35 12.85 1.26
N ASN A 163 -17.10 12.91 0.82
CA ASN A 163 -16.49 14.15 0.36
C ASN A 163 -17.18 14.72 -0.89
N HIS A 164 -17.64 13.85 -1.79
CA HIS A 164 -18.42 14.27 -2.96
C HIS A 164 -19.77 14.89 -2.53
N LEU A 165 -20.46 14.25 -1.58
CA LEU A 165 -21.72 14.74 -1.03
C LEU A 165 -21.54 16.09 -0.33
N LEU A 166 -20.48 16.25 0.50
CA LEU A 166 -20.15 17.53 1.16
C LEU A 166 -19.91 18.67 0.17
N LYS A 167 -19.24 18.40 -0.95
CA LYS A 167 -19.00 19.39 -2.02
C LYS A 167 -20.26 19.84 -2.74
N GLN A 168 -21.26 18.99 -2.79
CA GLN A 168 -22.50 19.20 -3.56
C GLN A 168 -23.74 19.38 -2.68
N GLN A 169 -23.55 19.77 -1.41
CA GLN A 169 -24.64 19.91 -0.44
C GLN A 169 -25.85 20.67 -0.99
N SER A 170 -25.63 21.78 -1.69
CA SER A 170 -26.71 22.64 -2.22
C SER A 170 -27.58 21.94 -3.27
N LEU A 171 -27.09 20.86 -3.91
CA LEU A 171 -27.82 20.13 -4.95
C LEU A 171 -28.82 19.12 -4.36
N PHE A 172 -28.57 18.61 -3.15
CA PHE A 172 -29.32 17.51 -2.55
C PHE A 172 -30.45 17.97 -1.59
N GLY A 173 -30.47 19.24 -1.20
CA GLY A 173 -31.55 19.82 -0.38
C GLY A 173 -31.88 18.97 0.85
N LYS A 174 -33.15 18.56 0.99
CA LYS A 174 -33.63 17.75 2.15
C LYS A 174 -33.05 16.34 2.19
N ASP A 175 -32.62 15.77 1.06
CA ASP A 175 -32.09 14.41 1.01
C ASP A 175 -30.63 14.34 1.48
N PHE A 176 -29.93 15.47 1.56
CA PHE A 176 -28.54 15.55 2.01
C PHE A 176 -28.30 14.83 3.33
N SER A 177 -29.10 15.15 4.36
CA SER A 177 -28.95 14.58 5.70
C SER A 177 -29.13 13.05 5.72
N ASN A 178 -30.12 12.55 4.99
CA ASN A 178 -30.37 11.10 4.89
C ASN A 178 -29.20 10.38 4.21
N MET A 179 -28.70 10.93 3.10
CA MET A 179 -27.56 10.36 2.38
C MET A 179 -26.28 10.39 3.23
N LEU A 180 -26.03 11.50 3.94
CA LEU A 180 -24.87 11.63 4.82
C LEU A 180 -24.93 10.63 5.97
N ASN A 181 -26.09 10.46 6.60
CA ASN A 181 -26.30 9.51 7.68
C ASN A 181 -26.08 8.07 7.19
N ALA A 182 -26.57 7.71 6.01
CA ALA A 182 -26.35 6.38 5.43
C ALA A 182 -24.85 6.11 5.20
N ILE A 183 -24.08 7.10 4.76
CA ILE A 183 -22.63 6.97 4.61
C ILE A 183 -21.95 6.85 5.99
N ASN A 184 -22.34 7.72 6.96
CA ASN A 184 -21.76 7.73 8.30
C ASN A 184 -21.97 6.37 9.01
N THR A 185 -23.17 5.79 8.95
CA THR A 185 -23.47 4.48 9.52
C THR A 185 -22.52 3.37 9.02
N ASN A 186 -22.11 3.46 7.75
CA ASN A 186 -21.22 2.45 7.15
C ASN A 186 -19.73 2.75 7.33
N ILE A 187 -19.32 4.04 7.39
CA ILE A 187 -17.90 4.39 7.50
C ILE A 187 -17.39 4.31 8.95
N ILE A 188 -18.24 4.52 9.94
CA ILE A 188 -17.89 4.48 11.36
C ILE A 188 -17.29 3.14 11.79
N PRO A 189 -17.94 1.98 11.56
CA PRO A 189 -17.38 0.69 11.93
C PRO A 189 -16.04 0.40 11.26
N LEU A 190 -15.84 0.86 10.01
CA LEU A 190 -14.59 0.68 9.29
C LEU A 190 -13.44 1.50 9.90
N ASN A 191 -13.73 2.69 10.41
CA ASN A 191 -12.74 3.48 11.16
C ASN A 191 -12.24 2.72 12.39
N GLU A 192 -13.16 2.15 13.19
CA GLU A 192 -12.82 1.40 14.40
C GLU A 192 -12.03 0.12 14.08
N GLU A 193 -12.44 -0.59 13.04
CA GLU A 193 -11.76 -1.81 12.60
C GLU A 193 -10.33 -1.50 12.17
N ILE A 194 -10.13 -0.51 11.29
CA ILE A 194 -8.80 -0.13 10.79
C ILE A 194 -7.92 0.41 11.92
N TYR A 195 -8.49 1.21 12.84
CA TYR A 195 -7.79 1.70 14.01
C TYR A 195 -7.21 0.55 14.86
N LYS A 196 -8.01 -0.49 15.14
CA LYS A 196 -7.57 -1.66 15.91
C LYS A 196 -6.40 -2.39 15.24
N TYR A 197 -6.48 -2.61 13.93
CA TYR A 197 -5.37 -3.23 13.18
C TYR A 197 -4.09 -2.41 13.27
N ARG A 198 -4.17 -1.09 13.07
CA ARG A 198 -3.01 -0.21 13.11
C ARG A 198 -2.39 -0.15 14.51
N THR A 199 -3.20 -0.01 15.55
CA THR A 199 -2.75 0.01 16.94
C THR A 199 -2.02 -1.28 17.31
N ASN A 200 -2.56 -2.43 16.93
CA ASN A 200 -1.93 -3.73 17.19
C ASN A 200 -0.58 -3.85 16.47
N LEU A 201 -0.51 -3.48 15.19
CA LEU A 201 0.75 -3.51 14.44
C LEU A 201 1.81 -2.61 15.07
N ILE A 202 1.45 -1.39 15.48
CA ILE A 202 2.39 -0.46 16.13
C ILE A 202 2.86 -1.02 17.48
N ALA A 203 1.98 -1.62 18.25
CA ALA A 203 2.36 -2.29 19.50
C ALA A 203 3.36 -3.43 19.26
N ASP A 204 3.16 -4.22 18.20
CA ASP A 204 4.08 -5.31 17.86
C ASP A 204 5.43 -4.80 17.34
N ILE A 205 5.44 -3.75 16.53
CA ILE A 205 6.68 -3.10 16.07
C ILE A 205 7.46 -2.57 17.28
N ASN A 206 6.81 -1.91 18.22
CA ASN A 206 7.47 -1.33 19.40
C ASN A 206 8.10 -2.36 20.33
N LYS A 207 7.66 -3.62 20.29
CA LYS A 207 8.31 -4.72 21.05
C LYS A 207 9.71 -5.07 20.53
N THR A 208 9.96 -4.83 19.25
CA THR A 208 11.17 -5.32 18.55
C THR A 208 12.07 -4.22 18.01
N ILE A 209 11.55 -3.01 17.82
CA ILE A 209 12.23 -1.93 17.11
C ILE A 209 13.56 -1.53 17.76
N ASN A 210 13.64 -1.53 19.10
CA ASN A 210 14.86 -1.17 19.82
C ASN A 210 16.00 -2.16 19.56
N ASN A 211 15.70 -3.46 19.58
CA ASN A 211 16.69 -4.51 19.30
C ASN A 211 17.21 -4.41 17.86
N ILE A 212 16.30 -4.17 16.91
CA ILE A 212 16.66 -4.00 15.49
C ILE A 212 17.49 -2.74 15.30
N PHE A 213 17.08 -1.63 15.92
CA PHE A 213 17.81 -0.36 15.82
C PHE A 213 19.23 -0.50 16.38
N TYR A 214 19.40 -1.10 17.57
CA TYR A 214 20.69 -1.36 18.15
C TYR A 214 21.58 -2.25 17.26
N SER A 215 21.01 -3.31 16.68
CA SER A 215 21.77 -4.22 15.80
C SER A 215 22.31 -3.57 14.54
N ILE A 216 21.66 -2.49 14.07
CA ILE A 216 22.07 -1.77 12.85
C ILE A 216 23.02 -0.60 13.19
N SER A 217 22.70 0.15 14.24
CA SER A 217 23.39 1.41 14.55
C SER A 217 24.53 1.29 15.56
N ASN A 218 24.53 0.25 16.41
CA ASN A 218 25.33 0.13 17.64
C ASN A 218 25.12 1.31 18.62
N ILE A 219 23.99 2.01 18.54
CA ILE A 219 23.66 3.14 19.41
C ILE A 219 22.58 2.69 20.40
N ASP A 220 22.83 2.86 21.69
CA ASP A 220 21.87 2.57 22.76
C ASP A 220 20.95 3.77 22.98
N VAL A 221 19.90 3.81 22.19
CA VAL A 221 18.86 4.85 22.22
C VAL A 221 17.50 4.18 22.17
N SER A 222 16.57 4.65 23.00
CA SER A 222 15.18 4.18 22.94
C SER A 222 14.49 4.74 21.70
N VAL A 223 13.98 3.84 20.85
CA VAL A 223 13.21 4.21 19.65
C VAL A 223 11.80 3.66 19.77
N SER A 224 10.80 4.46 19.46
CA SER A 224 9.42 4.01 19.45
C SER A 224 8.60 4.70 18.35
N ILE A 225 7.47 4.09 17.99
CA ILE A 225 6.47 4.68 17.11
C ILE A 225 5.25 5.03 17.96
N LYS A 226 4.87 6.31 17.97
CA LYS A 226 3.62 6.79 18.56
C LYS A 226 2.56 6.92 17.47
N TYR A 227 1.41 6.33 17.70
CA TYR A 227 0.24 6.43 16.83
C TYR A 227 -0.81 7.29 17.51
N GLU A 228 -1.24 8.36 16.84
CA GLU A 228 -2.29 9.27 17.31
C GLU A 228 -3.48 9.22 16.35
N SER A 229 -4.65 8.99 16.91
CA SER A 229 -5.92 8.99 16.19
C SER A 229 -6.99 9.77 16.96
N ASN A 230 -7.82 10.50 16.23
CA ASN A 230 -8.99 11.15 16.85
C ASN A 230 -10.02 10.13 17.36
N ILE A 231 -9.95 8.87 16.89
CA ILE A 231 -10.88 7.79 17.26
C ILE A 231 -10.66 7.33 18.71
N GLU A 232 -9.43 7.44 19.20
CA GLU A 232 -9.06 7.04 20.58
C GLU A 232 -9.77 7.86 21.65
N LEU A 233 -10.14 9.10 21.36
CA LEU A 233 -10.53 10.09 22.34
C LEU A 233 -12.04 10.17 22.61
N LYS A 234 -12.90 9.68 21.70
CA LYS A 234 -14.37 9.81 21.81
C LYS A 234 -15.09 8.74 20.99
N ASN A 235 -16.39 8.57 21.28
CA ASN A 235 -17.28 7.90 20.36
C ASN A 235 -17.22 8.57 18.98
N ILE A 236 -16.85 7.83 17.96
CA ILE A 236 -16.61 8.34 16.61
C ILE A 236 -17.89 8.93 15.97
N GLU A 237 -19.06 8.43 16.32
CA GLU A 237 -20.33 9.00 15.87
C GLU A 237 -20.51 10.44 16.34
N ASN A 238 -20.22 10.71 17.63
CA ASN A 238 -20.25 12.05 18.17
C ASN A 238 -19.23 12.96 17.47
N LEU A 239 -18.03 12.43 17.16
CA LEU A 239 -17.01 13.20 16.44
C LEU A 239 -17.48 13.61 15.02
N PHE A 240 -18.17 12.71 14.30
CA PHE A 240 -18.71 13.04 12.97
C PHE A 240 -19.80 14.10 13.03
N ASN A 241 -20.60 14.11 14.10
CA ASN A 241 -21.62 15.13 14.33
C ASN A 241 -20.98 16.46 14.72
N ASP A 242 -20.04 16.46 15.67
CA ASP A 242 -19.35 17.67 16.18
C ASP A 242 -18.57 18.40 15.07
N THR A 243 -18.05 17.65 14.09
CA THR A 243 -17.22 18.21 13.00
C THR A 243 -18.00 18.52 11.72
N LEU A 244 -19.29 18.21 11.66
CA LEU A 244 -20.08 18.35 10.43
C LEU A 244 -20.04 19.78 9.86
N GLU A 245 -20.21 20.79 10.68
CA GLU A 245 -20.19 22.18 10.26
C GLU A 245 -18.84 22.58 9.63
N ASN A 246 -17.76 22.11 10.24
CA ASN A 246 -16.41 22.30 9.70
C ASN A 246 -16.18 21.53 8.39
N ASP A 247 -16.66 20.29 8.30
CA ASP A 247 -16.58 19.46 7.10
C ASP A 247 -17.33 20.10 5.93
N LEU A 248 -18.49 20.71 6.19
CA LEU A 248 -19.27 21.45 5.20
C LEU A 248 -18.53 22.69 4.71
N ARG A 249 -17.95 23.47 5.63
CA ARG A 249 -17.17 24.67 5.28
C ARG A 249 -15.95 24.31 4.43
N LEU A 250 -15.23 23.20 4.78
CA LEU A 250 -14.02 22.77 4.10
C LEU A 250 -14.29 21.85 2.91
N THR A 251 -15.55 21.44 2.71
CA THR A 251 -15.99 20.52 1.65
C THR A 251 -15.29 19.15 1.65
N HIS A 252 -14.78 18.73 2.80
CA HIS A 252 -14.17 17.42 2.98
C HIS A 252 -14.18 16.96 4.44
N THR A 253 -14.07 15.67 4.66
CA THR A 253 -14.03 15.03 5.97
C THR A 253 -12.73 15.38 6.70
N THR A 254 -12.84 15.93 7.92
CA THR A 254 -11.70 16.42 8.71
C THR A 254 -11.23 15.43 9.77
N ILE A 255 -12.01 14.38 10.06
CA ILE A 255 -11.71 13.35 11.07
C ILE A 255 -11.74 11.94 10.48
N GLY A 256 -11.13 11.00 11.19
CA GLY A 256 -11.07 9.58 10.82
C GLY A 256 -9.66 9.11 10.49
N ILE A 257 -9.52 7.81 10.27
CA ILE A 257 -8.22 7.11 10.10
C ILE A 257 -7.33 7.68 8.98
N HIS A 258 -7.88 8.39 8.03
CA HIS A 258 -7.11 9.09 6.99
C HIS A 258 -6.40 10.35 7.49
N ARG A 259 -6.70 10.81 8.70
CA ARG A 259 -6.07 11.95 9.39
C ARG A 259 -5.13 11.54 10.51
N ASP A 260 -5.05 10.25 10.83
CA ASP A 260 -4.16 9.73 11.86
C ASP A 260 -2.71 10.12 11.63
N LYS A 261 -1.96 10.24 12.73
CA LYS A 261 -0.56 10.63 12.71
C LYS A 261 0.33 9.54 13.30
N LEU A 262 1.50 9.40 12.73
CA LEU A 262 2.55 8.49 13.20
C LEU A 262 3.81 9.30 13.48
N TYR A 263 4.36 9.16 14.66
CA TYR A 263 5.59 9.83 15.09
C TYR A 263 6.66 8.79 15.38
N PHE A 264 7.87 9.06 14.94
CA PHE A 264 9.06 8.31 15.32
C PHE A 264 9.72 9.07 16.47
N LEU A 265 9.82 8.45 17.64
CA LEU A 265 10.34 9.06 18.85
C LEU A 265 11.71 8.49 19.18
N PHE A 266 12.62 9.34 19.62
CA PHE A 266 13.93 8.99 20.14
C PHE A 266 14.02 9.46 21.59
N ASN A 267 14.35 8.56 22.53
CA ASN A 267 14.37 8.85 23.97
C ASN A 267 13.06 9.45 24.51
N ASN A 268 11.91 9.08 23.90
CA ASN A 268 10.57 9.59 24.22
C ASN A 268 10.31 11.07 23.85
N ASP A 269 11.16 11.67 22.99
CA ASP A 269 10.99 13.00 22.41
C ASP A 269 10.64 12.98 20.92
#